data_67ffa03bd478e1bd875c594b82a6ac39
#
_entry.id   67ffa03bd478e1bd875c594b82a6ac39
#
_cell.length_a   1.000
_cell.length_b   1.000
_cell.length_c   1.000
_cell.angle_alpha   90.00
_cell.angle_beta   90.00
_cell.angle_gamma   90.00
#
_symmetry.space_group_name_H-M   'P 1'
#
loop_
_entity.id
_entity.type
_entity.pdbx_description
1 polymer ?
#
loop_
_entity_poly.entity_id
_entity_poly.type
_entity_poly.pdbx_seq_one_letter_code
_entity_poly.pdbx_strand_id
1 'polypeptide(L)'
;MFIPLYLTNSCTNSCVYCGFHVANKMARTILTPEEMMREYEAIKQLGPFENLLLVTGENPVKAGVPYLAKALDLAKPLFSNLKIEVMPLETEEYRELTRHGMNGVICFQETYHRENYKIYHPRGKKSDFEWRVNGFDRMGLAGVHSIGMGVLIGLEKEWRTDLTMMARHLRYLQKHYWRTKYSVNFPRMCPAENGGFQPNCIMSDRELAQLTFAMRIFDHDVDISYSTRERANFRDHMATLGVTTMSAGSRTEPGGYACYPEALEQFEVSDPRTVEEVADALRRMGVEPVWKDWDGSFDHVKKMMAQGA
;
A
#
# COMPACT_ATOMS: atom_id res chain seq x y z
N MET A 1 0.25 -2.80 13.25
CA MET A 1 0.32 -3.98 12.34
C MET A 1 -0.81 -3.91 11.33
N PHE A 2 -0.58 -4.28 10.09
CA PHE A 2 -1.60 -4.37 9.04
C PHE A 2 -1.41 -5.63 8.20
N ILE A 3 -2.44 -5.98 7.42
CA ILE A 3 -2.40 -7.11 6.49
C ILE A 3 -2.96 -6.67 5.12
N PRO A 4 -2.25 -6.94 4.01
CA PRO A 4 -2.78 -6.69 2.67
C PRO A 4 -3.67 -7.86 2.23
N LEU A 5 -4.75 -7.55 1.52
CA LEU A 5 -5.53 -8.52 0.76
C LEU A 5 -5.61 -8.10 -0.70
N TYR A 6 -5.11 -8.93 -1.57
CA TYR A 6 -5.20 -8.74 -3.01
C TYR A 6 -6.56 -9.22 -3.51
N LEU A 7 -7.38 -8.29 -4.00
CA LEU A 7 -8.71 -8.60 -4.53
C LEU A 7 -8.67 -9.07 -5.99
N THR A 8 -7.66 -8.63 -6.73
CA THR A 8 -7.49 -9.00 -8.15
C THR A 8 -6.09 -8.72 -8.66
N ASN A 9 -5.59 -9.59 -9.55
CA ASN A 9 -4.40 -9.38 -10.37
C ASN A 9 -4.73 -8.88 -11.79
N SER A 10 -6.01 -8.56 -12.07
CA SER A 10 -6.41 -8.00 -13.36
C SER A 10 -5.89 -6.58 -13.51
N CYS A 11 -5.00 -6.35 -14.47
CA CYS A 11 -4.36 -5.08 -14.70
C CYS A 11 -4.34 -4.76 -16.20
N THR A 12 -4.49 -3.47 -16.56
CA THR A 12 -4.42 -2.97 -17.93
C THR A 12 -3.09 -2.29 -18.27
N ASN A 13 -2.22 -2.15 -17.27
CA ASN A 13 -0.91 -1.52 -17.44
C ASN A 13 0.18 -2.53 -17.81
N SER A 14 1.29 -2.01 -18.33
CA SER A 14 2.46 -2.80 -18.72
C SER A 14 3.73 -2.36 -17.98
N CYS A 15 3.65 -2.27 -16.63
CA CYS A 15 4.80 -1.93 -15.80
C CYS A 15 5.86 -3.02 -15.89
N VAL A 16 7.09 -2.66 -16.29
CA VAL A 16 8.15 -3.65 -16.61
C VAL A 16 8.62 -4.49 -15.42
N TYR A 17 8.35 -4.05 -14.20
CA TYR A 17 8.80 -4.64 -12.93
C TYR A 17 7.70 -5.43 -12.18
N CYS A 18 6.48 -5.47 -12.69
CA CYS A 18 5.32 -5.99 -11.95
C CYS A 18 4.85 -7.33 -12.48
N GLY A 19 4.66 -8.31 -11.60
CA GLY A 19 4.11 -9.63 -11.95
C GLY A 19 2.72 -9.57 -12.58
N PHE A 20 1.91 -8.55 -12.25
CA PHE A 20 0.57 -8.35 -12.82
C PHE A 20 0.55 -7.65 -14.19
N HIS A 21 1.71 -7.43 -14.79
CA HIS A 21 1.86 -6.86 -16.13
C HIS A 21 0.87 -7.48 -17.12
N VAL A 22 0.19 -6.62 -17.92
CA VAL A 22 -0.90 -7.06 -18.82
C VAL A 22 -0.51 -8.15 -19.80
N ALA A 23 0.74 -8.17 -20.27
CA ALA A 23 1.24 -9.16 -21.21
C ALA A 23 1.70 -10.47 -20.55
N ASN A 24 1.78 -10.55 -19.22
CA ASN A 24 2.11 -11.79 -18.54
C ASN A 24 0.99 -12.82 -18.72
N LYS A 25 1.38 -14.00 -19.18
CA LYS A 25 0.48 -15.15 -19.34
C LYS A 25 0.22 -15.78 -17.98
N MET A 26 -0.78 -15.29 -17.29
CA MET A 26 -1.20 -15.79 -15.98
C MET A 26 -2.73 -15.83 -15.89
N ALA A 27 -3.26 -16.69 -15.03
CA ALA A 27 -4.66 -16.67 -14.69
C ALA A 27 -5.01 -15.32 -14.04
N ARG A 28 -6.08 -14.69 -14.53
CA ARG A 28 -6.57 -13.41 -14.00
C ARG A 28 -7.75 -13.68 -13.08
N THR A 29 -7.53 -13.45 -11.80
CA THR A 29 -8.51 -13.67 -10.74
C THR A 29 -9.11 -12.33 -10.32
N ILE A 30 -10.42 -12.33 -10.07
CA ILE A 30 -11.17 -11.21 -9.49
C ILE A 30 -12.08 -11.84 -8.46
N LEU A 31 -11.90 -11.52 -7.18
CA LEU A 31 -12.67 -12.12 -6.10
C LEU A 31 -14.15 -11.71 -6.19
N THR A 32 -15.03 -12.68 -6.05
CA THR A 32 -16.47 -12.45 -5.85
C THR A 32 -16.72 -11.94 -4.42
N PRO A 33 -17.91 -11.36 -4.13
CA PRO A 33 -18.27 -10.98 -2.78
C PRO A 33 -18.18 -12.13 -1.76
N GLU A 34 -18.54 -13.34 -2.16
CA GLU A 34 -18.48 -14.54 -1.32
C GLU A 34 -17.03 -14.97 -1.05
N GLU A 35 -16.14 -14.82 -2.03
CA GLU A 35 -14.71 -15.07 -1.87
C GLU A 35 -14.07 -13.99 -0.99
N MET A 36 -14.42 -12.71 -1.15
CA MET A 36 -13.96 -11.64 -0.26
C MET A 36 -14.30 -11.94 1.21
N MET A 37 -15.52 -12.40 1.49
CA MET A 37 -15.92 -12.75 2.86
C MET A 37 -15.09 -13.89 3.43
N ARG A 38 -14.83 -14.94 2.65
CA ARG A 38 -13.95 -16.04 3.08
C ARG A 38 -12.54 -15.58 3.40
N GLU A 39 -12.00 -14.68 2.58
CA GLU A 39 -10.68 -14.06 2.81
C GLU A 39 -10.66 -13.23 4.10
N TYR A 40 -11.68 -12.38 4.32
CA TYR A 40 -11.78 -11.59 5.54
C TYR A 40 -11.86 -12.45 6.80
N GLU A 41 -12.66 -13.52 6.76
CA GLU A 41 -12.77 -14.49 7.86
C GLU A 41 -11.44 -15.21 8.11
N ALA A 42 -10.75 -15.66 7.05
CA ALA A 42 -9.45 -16.28 7.17
C ALA A 42 -8.41 -15.32 7.79
N ILE A 43 -8.38 -14.04 7.37
CA ILE A 43 -7.51 -13.02 7.96
C ILE A 43 -7.80 -12.82 9.46
N LYS A 44 -9.06 -12.78 9.87
CA LYS A 44 -9.43 -12.66 11.30
C LYS A 44 -8.99 -13.87 12.13
N GLN A 45 -8.86 -15.03 11.51
CA GLN A 45 -8.32 -16.24 12.18
C GLN A 45 -6.79 -16.22 12.31
N LEU A 46 -6.07 -15.52 11.41
CA LEU A 46 -4.62 -15.39 11.47
C LEU A 46 -4.15 -14.47 12.61
N GLY A 47 -4.99 -13.51 13.03
CA GLY A 47 -4.63 -12.58 14.10
C GLY A 47 -5.67 -11.47 14.29
N PRO A 48 -5.52 -10.66 15.33
CA PRO A 48 -6.49 -9.63 15.70
C PRO A 48 -6.38 -8.36 14.84
N PHE A 49 -6.17 -8.51 13.54
CA PHE A 49 -6.04 -7.39 12.63
C PHE A 49 -7.29 -6.52 12.59
N GLU A 50 -7.08 -5.21 12.76
CA GLU A 50 -8.06 -4.17 12.55
C GLU A 50 -7.71 -3.26 11.36
N ASN A 51 -6.45 -3.35 10.89
CA ASN A 51 -5.94 -2.58 9.76
C ASN A 51 -5.85 -3.47 8.52
N LEU A 52 -6.77 -3.29 7.58
CA LEU A 52 -6.81 -4.03 6.31
C LEU A 52 -6.43 -3.12 5.15
N LEU A 53 -5.51 -3.59 4.29
CA LEU A 53 -5.15 -2.94 3.04
C LEU A 53 -5.69 -3.75 1.85
N LEU A 54 -6.68 -3.23 1.16
CA LEU A 54 -7.23 -3.84 -0.05
C LEU A 54 -6.40 -3.43 -1.27
N VAL A 55 -5.86 -4.40 -1.98
CA VAL A 55 -4.97 -4.18 -3.12
C VAL A 55 -5.61 -4.70 -4.41
N THR A 56 -5.47 -3.94 -5.50
CA THR A 56 -5.93 -4.39 -6.83
C THR A 56 -4.90 -4.14 -7.92
N GLY A 57 -4.89 -4.98 -8.93
CA GLY A 57 -4.39 -4.56 -10.23
C GLY A 57 -5.23 -3.40 -10.79
N GLU A 58 -4.62 -2.54 -11.59
CA GLU A 58 -5.29 -1.35 -12.14
C GLU A 58 -6.16 -1.71 -13.36
N ASN A 59 -7.42 -2.04 -13.12
CA ASN A 59 -8.43 -2.31 -14.15
C ASN A 59 -9.74 -1.59 -13.81
N PRO A 60 -9.98 -0.38 -14.35
CA PRO A 60 -11.12 0.44 -13.99
C PRO A 60 -12.47 -0.20 -14.38
N VAL A 61 -12.48 -1.07 -15.37
CA VAL A 61 -13.73 -1.73 -15.82
C VAL A 61 -14.12 -2.87 -14.89
N LYS A 62 -13.15 -3.66 -14.44
CA LYS A 62 -13.41 -4.88 -13.65
C LYS A 62 -13.29 -4.68 -12.14
N ALA A 63 -12.42 -3.74 -11.73
CA ALA A 63 -12.15 -3.43 -10.33
C ALA A 63 -12.23 -1.91 -10.08
N GLY A 64 -13.23 -1.26 -10.64
CA GLY A 64 -13.53 0.15 -10.46
C GLY A 64 -14.26 0.45 -9.15
N VAL A 65 -14.75 1.69 -9.02
CA VAL A 65 -15.38 2.20 -7.79
C VAL A 65 -16.50 1.30 -7.26
N PRO A 66 -17.46 0.80 -8.09
CA PRO A 66 -18.51 -0.07 -7.56
C PRO A 66 -17.99 -1.37 -6.93
N TYR A 67 -16.94 -1.96 -7.50
CA TYR A 67 -16.30 -3.15 -6.95
C TYR A 67 -15.60 -2.86 -5.62
N LEU A 68 -14.85 -1.75 -5.56
CA LEU A 68 -14.16 -1.31 -4.35
C LEU A 68 -15.15 -0.93 -3.24
N ALA A 69 -16.24 -0.24 -3.57
CA ALA A 69 -17.31 0.09 -2.63
C ALA A 69 -17.91 -1.17 -2.00
N LYS A 70 -18.19 -2.20 -2.83
CA LYS A 70 -18.70 -3.48 -2.34
C LYS A 70 -17.69 -4.18 -1.42
N ALA A 71 -16.40 -4.19 -1.78
CA ALA A 71 -15.36 -4.78 -0.94
C ALA A 71 -15.24 -4.06 0.42
N LEU A 72 -15.31 -2.73 0.43
CA LEU A 72 -15.28 -1.92 1.64
C LEU A 72 -16.52 -2.16 2.53
N ASP A 73 -17.71 -2.20 1.95
CA ASP A 73 -18.95 -2.47 2.70
C ASP A 73 -18.93 -3.83 3.40
N LEU A 74 -18.35 -4.85 2.75
CA LEU A 74 -18.19 -6.19 3.32
C LEU A 74 -17.11 -6.23 4.41
N ALA A 75 -16.02 -5.46 4.26
CA ALA A 75 -14.93 -5.41 5.23
C ALA A 75 -15.25 -4.57 6.48
N LYS A 76 -16.05 -3.51 6.34
CA LYS A 76 -16.34 -2.52 7.39
C LYS A 76 -16.87 -3.07 8.71
N PRO A 77 -17.68 -4.15 8.76
CA PRO A 77 -18.09 -4.75 10.02
C PRO A 77 -16.98 -5.49 10.76
N LEU A 78 -15.91 -5.87 10.05
CA LEU A 78 -14.86 -6.75 10.55
C LEU A 78 -13.56 -5.99 10.88
N PHE A 79 -13.31 -4.87 10.22
CA PHE A 79 -12.07 -4.10 10.34
C PHE A 79 -12.36 -2.63 10.61
N SER A 80 -11.67 -2.02 11.55
CA SER A 80 -11.86 -0.62 11.91
C SER A 80 -11.10 0.36 11.01
N ASN A 81 -10.01 -0.05 10.36
CA ASN A 81 -9.19 0.78 9.50
C ASN A 81 -9.02 0.14 8.12
N LEU A 82 -9.70 0.71 7.12
CA LEU A 82 -9.72 0.22 5.76
C LEU A 82 -8.92 1.15 4.85
N LYS A 83 -7.84 0.64 4.29
CA LYS A 83 -7.04 1.34 3.29
C LYS A 83 -7.13 0.63 1.94
N ILE A 84 -6.95 1.38 0.87
CA ILE A 84 -6.88 0.84 -0.49
C ILE A 84 -5.54 1.17 -1.14
N GLU A 85 -5.02 0.24 -1.93
CA GLU A 85 -3.89 0.45 -2.84
C GLU A 85 -4.33 0.07 -4.25
N VAL A 86 -4.78 1.08 -4.98
CA VAL A 86 -5.46 0.92 -6.27
C VAL A 86 -4.97 1.99 -7.27
N MET A 87 -5.47 1.97 -8.49
CA MET A 87 -5.24 3.07 -9.44
C MET A 87 -5.66 4.42 -8.87
N PRO A 88 -4.99 5.53 -9.24
CA PRO A 88 -5.49 6.86 -8.92
C PRO A 88 -6.89 7.09 -9.48
N LEU A 89 -7.76 7.65 -8.64
CA LEU A 89 -9.16 7.92 -8.93
C LEU A 89 -9.42 9.44 -9.06
N GLU A 90 -10.62 9.79 -9.46
CA GLU A 90 -11.10 11.17 -9.39
C GLU A 90 -11.48 11.57 -7.96
N THR A 91 -11.53 12.87 -7.70
CA THR A 91 -11.83 13.41 -6.36
C THR A 91 -13.18 12.91 -5.83
N GLU A 92 -14.22 12.90 -6.66
CA GLU A 92 -15.55 12.43 -6.25
C GLU A 92 -15.60 10.92 -6.01
N GLU A 93 -14.81 10.15 -6.75
CA GLU A 93 -14.67 8.70 -6.55
C GLU A 93 -14.04 8.37 -5.19
N TYR A 94 -13.01 9.13 -4.77
CA TYR A 94 -12.45 9.00 -3.42
C TYR A 94 -13.48 9.38 -2.34
N ARG A 95 -14.29 10.43 -2.54
CA ARG A 95 -15.37 10.80 -1.62
C ARG A 95 -16.42 9.70 -1.50
N GLU A 96 -16.77 9.08 -2.62
CA GLU A 96 -17.69 7.94 -2.63
C GLU A 96 -17.15 6.79 -1.79
N LEU A 97 -15.91 6.35 -2.03
CA LEU A 97 -15.31 5.26 -1.27
C LEU A 97 -15.15 5.59 0.23
N THR A 98 -14.98 6.86 0.59
CA THR A 98 -14.98 7.29 2.00
C THR A 98 -16.34 7.05 2.67
N ARG A 99 -17.47 7.22 1.95
CA ARG A 99 -18.81 6.90 2.47
C ARG A 99 -18.98 5.40 2.74
N HIS A 100 -18.30 4.56 1.95
CA HIS A 100 -18.24 3.11 2.14
C HIS A 100 -17.25 2.65 3.23
N GLY A 101 -16.56 3.57 3.89
CA GLY A 101 -15.70 3.28 5.04
C GLY A 101 -14.21 3.29 4.76
N MET A 102 -13.78 3.71 3.58
CA MET A 102 -12.36 3.91 3.29
C MET A 102 -11.77 5.00 4.18
N ASN A 103 -10.68 4.66 4.89
CA ASN A 103 -9.95 5.59 5.76
C ASN A 103 -8.68 6.12 5.09
N GLY A 104 -8.10 5.36 4.17
CA GLY A 104 -6.86 5.78 3.56
C GLY A 104 -6.61 5.20 2.18
N VAL A 105 -5.67 5.83 1.48
CA VAL A 105 -5.23 5.42 0.15
C VAL A 105 -3.72 5.34 0.16
N ILE A 106 -3.17 4.25 -0.36
CA ILE A 106 -1.74 4.14 -0.67
C ILE A 106 -1.56 4.25 -2.18
N CYS A 107 -0.65 5.10 -2.60
CA CYS A 107 -0.31 5.26 -4.00
C CYS A 107 1.21 5.37 -4.17
N PHE A 108 1.77 4.53 -5.02
CA PHE A 108 3.17 4.61 -5.38
C PHE A 108 3.33 5.49 -6.62
N GLN A 109 4.09 6.57 -6.48
CA GLN A 109 4.57 7.34 -7.65
C GLN A 109 5.58 6.52 -8.45
N GLU A 110 6.24 5.57 -7.80
CA GLU A 110 7.29 4.67 -8.27
C GLU A 110 8.62 5.39 -8.50
N THR A 111 8.65 6.39 -9.37
CA THR A 111 9.76 7.32 -9.60
C THR A 111 9.25 8.72 -9.91
N TYR A 112 9.99 9.73 -9.52
CA TYR A 112 9.75 11.12 -9.90
C TYR A 112 10.54 11.54 -11.14
N HIS A 113 11.32 10.63 -11.73
CA HIS A 113 12.06 10.89 -12.95
C HIS A 113 11.14 10.88 -14.18
N ARG A 114 10.66 12.06 -14.53
CA ARG A 114 9.61 12.26 -15.54
C ARG A 114 9.95 11.64 -16.91
N GLU A 115 11.20 11.80 -17.35
CA GLU A 115 11.63 11.29 -18.66
C GLU A 115 11.68 9.76 -18.69
N ASN A 116 12.17 9.14 -17.61
CA ASN A 116 12.29 7.69 -17.51
C ASN A 116 10.96 7.01 -17.15
N TYR A 117 9.98 7.76 -16.68
CA TYR A 117 8.71 7.21 -16.18
C TYR A 117 8.02 6.30 -17.21
N LYS A 118 8.01 6.71 -18.49
CA LYS A 118 7.42 5.92 -19.59
C LYS A 118 8.23 4.67 -19.96
N ILE A 119 9.52 4.63 -19.63
CA ILE A 119 10.36 3.43 -19.83
C ILE A 119 9.84 2.32 -18.90
N TYR A 120 9.50 2.66 -17.68
CA TYR A 120 8.97 1.72 -16.67
C TYR A 120 7.48 1.45 -16.83
N HIS A 121 6.73 2.39 -17.40
CA HIS A 121 5.27 2.34 -17.57
C HIS A 121 4.88 2.61 -19.03
N PRO A 122 5.22 1.71 -19.98
CA PRO A 122 5.09 1.99 -21.43
C PRO A 122 3.65 2.06 -21.92
N ARG A 123 2.69 1.40 -21.24
CA ARG A 123 1.27 1.35 -21.64
C ARG A 123 0.33 1.37 -20.44
N GLY A 124 -0.92 1.75 -20.71
CA GLY A 124 -1.99 1.84 -19.74
C GLY A 124 -2.07 3.21 -19.06
N LYS A 125 -3.05 3.40 -18.20
CA LYS A 125 -3.29 4.69 -17.52
C LYS A 125 -2.10 5.08 -16.63
N LYS A 126 -1.37 4.11 -16.10
CA LYS A 126 -0.17 4.34 -15.28
C LYS A 126 0.98 4.99 -16.07
N SER A 127 0.96 4.98 -17.40
CA SER A 127 1.95 5.69 -18.23
C SER A 127 1.82 7.22 -18.16
N ASP A 128 0.69 7.72 -17.65
CA ASP A 128 0.43 9.15 -17.49
C ASP A 128 0.99 9.64 -16.14
N PHE A 129 2.18 10.22 -16.21
CA PHE A 129 2.87 10.76 -15.04
C PHE A 129 2.06 11.83 -14.32
N GLU A 130 1.47 12.78 -15.07
CA GLU A 130 0.71 13.89 -14.50
C GLU A 130 -0.55 13.39 -13.79
N TRP A 131 -1.26 12.45 -14.40
CA TRP A 131 -2.41 11.83 -13.79
C TRP A 131 -2.05 11.19 -12.45
N ARG A 132 -0.90 10.52 -12.37
CA ARG A 132 -0.49 9.82 -11.16
C ARG A 132 -0.02 10.77 -10.08
N VAL A 133 0.89 11.70 -10.38
CA VAL A 133 1.41 12.63 -9.39
C VAL A 133 0.32 13.57 -8.84
N ASN A 134 -0.59 14.05 -9.70
CA ASN A 134 -1.74 14.86 -9.28
C ASN A 134 -2.85 14.01 -8.58
N GLY A 135 -2.70 12.70 -8.53
CA GLY A 135 -3.57 11.80 -7.76
C GLY A 135 -3.56 12.11 -6.28
N PHE A 136 -2.40 12.52 -5.74
CA PHE A 136 -2.27 12.90 -4.33
C PHE A 136 -3.07 14.16 -3.99
N ASP A 137 -3.11 15.15 -4.89
CA ASP A 137 -3.96 16.33 -4.72
C ASP A 137 -5.45 15.96 -4.76
N ARG A 138 -5.87 15.05 -5.65
CA ARG A 138 -7.25 14.57 -5.69
C ARG A 138 -7.65 13.86 -4.38
N MET A 139 -6.76 13.08 -3.78
CA MET A 139 -6.98 12.46 -2.47
C MET A 139 -7.12 13.53 -1.38
N GLY A 140 -6.23 14.53 -1.36
CA GLY A 140 -6.26 15.63 -0.41
C GLY A 140 -7.55 16.48 -0.54
N LEU A 141 -7.94 16.83 -1.76
CA LEU A 141 -9.20 17.55 -2.06
C LEU A 141 -10.45 16.74 -1.68
N ALA A 142 -10.37 15.42 -1.77
CA ALA A 142 -11.45 14.54 -1.32
C ALA A 142 -11.56 14.46 0.22
N GLY A 143 -10.54 14.92 0.95
CA GLY A 143 -10.49 14.85 2.40
C GLY A 143 -10.17 13.44 2.92
N VAL A 144 -9.40 12.65 2.17
CA VAL A 144 -8.97 11.32 2.60
C VAL A 144 -8.17 11.45 3.91
N HIS A 145 -8.54 10.64 4.91
CA HIS A 145 -7.95 10.73 6.24
C HIS A 145 -6.46 10.38 6.26
N SER A 146 -6.03 9.36 5.48
CA SER A 146 -4.63 8.91 5.42
C SER A 146 -4.17 8.70 3.99
N ILE A 147 -3.03 9.28 3.62
CA ILE A 147 -2.40 9.10 2.30
C ILE A 147 -1.01 8.49 2.48
N GLY A 148 -0.83 7.31 1.90
CA GLY A 148 0.47 6.65 1.79
C GLY A 148 1.14 6.98 0.46
N MET A 149 2.39 7.40 0.52
CA MET A 149 3.22 7.72 -0.64
C MET A 149 4.33 6.70 -0.80
N GLY A 150 4.73 6.39 -2.02
CA GLY A 150 5.84 5.46 -2.22
C GLY A 150 6.64 5.70 -3.48
N VAL A 151 7.90 5.28 -3.41
CA VAL A 151 8.80 5.10 -4.56
C VAL A 151 9.36 3.68 -4.52
N LEU A 152 9.63 3.11 -5.68
CA LEU A 152 10.20 1.77 -5.81
C LEU A 152 11.71 1.88 -6.01
N ILE A 153 12.47 1.54 -4.97
CA ILE A 153 13.93 1.56 -5.03
C ILE A 153 14.42 0.46 -5.97
N GLY A 154 15.22 0.86 -6.94
CA GLY A 154 15.73 -0.03 -8.00
C GLY A 154 15.30 0.39 -9.39
N LEU A 155 14.28 1.25 -9.53
CA LEU A 155 13.92 1.80 -10.84
C LEU A 155 14.99 2.78 -11.34
N GLU A 156 15.41 3.72 -10.51
CA GLU A 156 16.42 4.71 -10.87
C GLU A 156 17.78 4.38 -10.25
N LYS A 157 18.84 4.69 -10.98
CA LYS A 157 20.20 4.55 -10.48
C LYS A 157 20.46 5.51 -9.31
N GLU A 158 20.00 6.74 -9.45
CA GLU A 158 20.12 7.80 -8.43
C GLU A 158 18.85 7.87 -7.57
N TRP A 159 18.62 6.85 -6.79
CA TRP A 159 17.45 6.73 -5.91
C TRP A 159 17.29 7.93 -4.93
N ARG A 160 18.39 8.61 -4.58
CA ARG A 160 18.36 9.79 -3.68
C ARG A 160 17.55 10.94 -4.28
N THR A 161 17.55 11.08 -5.60
CA THR A 161 16.74 12.09 -6.29
C THR A 161 15.25 11.80 -6.09
N ASP A 162 14.82 10.56 -6.28
CA ASP A 162 13.43 10.15 -6.07
C ASP A 162 12.98 10.38 -4.63
N LEU A 163 13.82 10.02 -3.66
CA LEU A 163 13.52 10.22 -2.24
C LEU A 163 13.44 11.71 -1.86
N THR A 164 14.34 12.53 -2.43
CA THR A 164 14.31 14.00 -2.22
C THR A 164 13.03 14.58 -2.81
N MET A 165 12.62 14.16 -4.00
CA MET A 165 11.38 14.63 -4.62
C MET A 165 10.14 14.14 -3.86
N MET A 166 10.13 12.91 -3.36
CA MET A 166 9.07 12.39 -2.50
C MET A 166 8.96 13.22 -1.21
N ALA A 167 10.07 13.53 -0.56
CA ALA A 167 10.08 14.37 0.64
C ALA A 167 9.53 15.78 0.37
N ARG A 168 9.91 16.41 -0.76
CA ARG A 168 9.36 17.71 -1.18
C ARG A 168 7.86 17.63 -1.46
N HIS A 169 7.41 16.57 -2.12
CA HIS A 169 5.99 16.32 -2.39
C HIS A 169 5.21 16.12 -1.09
N LEU A 170 5.76 15.36 -0.14
CA LEU A 170 5.19 15.20 1.20
C LEU A 170 4.98 16.56 1.89
N ARG A 171 6.00 17.43 1.90
CA ARG A 171 5.88 18.78 2.48
C ARG A 171 4.84 19.65 1.78
N TYR A 172 4.75 19.54 0.45
CA TYR A 172 3.71 20.21 -0.31
C TYR A 172 2.31 19.75 0.14
N LEU A 173 2.08 18.45 0.20
CA LEU A 173 0.79 17.87 0.60
C LEU A 173 0.43 18.20 2.05
N GLN A 174 1.37 18.12 2.98
CA GLN A 174 1.17 18.51 4.39
C GLN A 174 0.75 19.97 4.54
N LYS A 175 1.34 20.85 3.73
CA LYS A 175 0.99 22.26 3.73
C LYS A 175 -0.41 22.54 3.19
N HIS A 176 -0.82 21.84 2.14
CA HIS A 176 -2.10 22.08 1.47
C HIS A 176 -3.26 21.28 2.08
N TYR A 177 -2.97 20.09 2.57
CA TYR A 177 -3.96 19.14 3.13
C TYR A 177 -3.58 18.72 4.55
N TRP A 178 -3.42 19.69 5.43
CA TRP A 178 -2.89 19.53 6.80
C TRP A 178 -3.73 18.63 7.73
N ARG A 179 -4.99 18.32 7.38
CA ARG A 179 -5.85 17.40 8.13
C ARG A 179 -5.58 15.93 7.81
N THR A 180 -4.89 15.68 6.73
CA THR A 180 -4.55 14.33 6.27
C THR A 180 -3.32 13.83 7.00
N LYS A 181 -3.33 12.58 7.45
CA LYS A 181 -2.15 11.86 7.93
C LYS A 181 -1.37 11.29 6.76
N TYR A 182 -0.07 11.24 6.89
CA TYR A 182 0.80 10.75 5.82
C TYR A 182 1.63 9.56 6.27
N SER A 183 1.83 8.63 5.34
CA SER A 183 2.84 7.57 5.46
C SER A 183 3.73 7.51 4.24
N VAL A 184 4.97 7.06 4.43
CA VAL A 184 5.93 6.87 3.35
C VAL A 184 6.39 5.42 3.28
N ASN A 185 6.57 4.95 2.04
CA ASN A 185 7.04 3.62 1.72
C ASN A 185 8.12 3.72 0.65
N PHE A 186 9.23 3.02 0.83
CA PHE A 186 10.32 2.96 -0.13
C PHE A 186 10.87 1.53 -0.23
N PRO A 187 10.02 0.57 -0.67
CA PRO A 187 10.44 -0.81 -0.81
C PRO A 187 11.54 -0.95 -1.83
N ARG A 188 12.46 -1.85 -1.56
CA ARG A 188 13.43 -2.31 -2.54
C ARG A 188 12.74 -3.22 -3.55
N MET A 189 13.15 -3.13 -4.81
CA MET A 189 12.64 -4.00 -5.86
C MET A 189 13.02 -5.45 -5.54
N CYS A 190 12.01 -6.31 -5.52
CA CYS A 190 12.17 -7.77 -5.52
C CYS A 190 11.91 -8.28 -6.94
N PRO A 191 12.58 -9.36 -7.38
CA PRO A 191 12.27 -10.00 -8.64
C PRO A 191 10.79 -10.36 -8.72
N ALA A 192 10.15 -10.06 -9.85
CA ALA A 192 8.84 -10.62 -10.16
C ALA A 192 9.05 -11.98 -10.83
N GLU A 193 8.17 -12.94 -10.56
CA GLU A 193 8.30 -14.35 -11.02
C GLU A 193 8.49 -14.51 -12.54
N ASN A 194 7.94 -13.57 -13.32
CA ASN A 194 8.07 -13.52 -14.79
C ASN A 194 8.74 -12.24 -15.28
N GLY A 195 9.43 -11.51 -14.40
CA GLY A 195 9.97 -10.20 -14.73
C GLY A 195 11.38 -10.26 -15.27
N GLY A 196 11.58 -9.78 -16.51
CA GLY A 196 12.90 -9.59 -17.08
C GLY A 196 13.62 -8.30 -16.64
N PHE A 197 12.97 -7.43 -15.87
CA PHE A 197 13.54 -6.15 -15.46
C PHE A 197 14.52 -6.35 -14.31
N GLN A 198 15.77 -5.92 -14.50
CA GLN A 198 16.79 -5.92 -13.46
C GLN A 198 16.86 -4.54 -12.80
N PRO A 199 17.01 -4.46 -11.47
CA PRO A 199 17.13 -3.18 -10.79
C PRO A 199 18.36 -2.39 -11.30
N ASN A 200 18.17 -1.10 -11.56
CA ASN A 200 19.25 -0.17 -11.93
C ASN A 200 20.16 0.19 -10.75
N CYS A 201 19.72 -0.06 -9.54
CA CYS A 201 20.53 0.03 -8.32
C CYS A 201 20.10 -1.04 -7.33
N ILE A 202 21.05 -1.50 -6.52
CA ILE A 202 20.82 -2.42 -5.39
C ILE A 202 21.13 -1.65 -4.11
N MET A 203 20.09 -1.35 -3.32
CA MET A 203 20.25 -0.67 -2.04
C MET A 203 20.57 -1.69 -0.95
N SER A 204 21.65 -1.44 -0.20
CA SER A 204 22.03 -2.26 0.96
C SER A 204 21.11 -1.98 2.16
N ASP A 205 21.11 -2.88 3.15
CA ASP A 205 20.39 -2.70 4.43
C ASP A 205 20.86 -1.44 5.15
N ARG A 206 22.16 -1.13 5.10
CA ARG A 206 22.72 0.08 5.69
C ARG A 206 22.16 1.36 5.04
N GLU A 207 22.06 1.39 3.72
CA GLU A 207 21.50 2.53 3.00
C GLU A 207 20.00 2.69 3.28
N LEU A 208 19.24 1.58 3.34
CA LEU A 208 17.83 1.62 3.67
C LEU A 208 17.60 2.08 5.12
N ALA A 209 18.42 1.64 6.08
CA ALA A 209 18.39 2.14 7.45
C ALA A 209 18.73 3.64 7.51
N GLN A 210 19.77 4.07 6.80
CA GLN A 210 20.16 5.48 6.71
C GLN A 210 19.03 6.34 6.12
N LEU A 211 18.36 5.85 5.08
CA LEU A 211 17.21 6.52 4.49
C LEU A 211 16.07 6.66 5.51
N THR A 212 15.76 5.60 6.26
CA THR A 212 14.73 5.63 7.31
C THR A 212 15.05 6.69 8.37
N PHE A 213 16.30 6.77 8.81
CA PHE A 213 16.72 7.80 9.76
C PHE A 213 16.64 9.20 9.17
N ALA A 214 17.05 9.37 7.90
CA ALA A 214 16.93 10.65 7.21
C ALA A 214 15.47 11.11 7.10
N MET A 215 14.55 10.21 6.77
CA MET A 215 13.11 10.51 6.75
C MET A 215 12.56 10.84 8.13
N ARG A 216 13.00 10.15 9.19
CA ARG A 216 12.60 10.43 10.57
C ARG A 216 13.13 11.78 11.07
N ILE A 217 14.32 12.18 10.65
CA ILE A 217 14.87 13.51 10.95
C ILE A 217 14.12 14.59 10.14
N PHE A 218 13.80 14.29 8.89
CA PHE A 218 13.07 15.22 8.02
C PHE A 218 11.63 15.45 8.53
N ASP A 219 10.97 14.40 8.99
CA ASP A 219 9.61 14.44 9.52
C ASP A 219 9.46 13.42 10.63
N HIS A 220 9.34 13.90 11.88
CA HIS A 220 9.25 13.04 13.07
C HIS A 220 7.87 12.37 13.22
N ASP A 221 6.82 12.92 12.60
CA ASP A 221 5.44 12.43 12.73
C ASP A 221 4.98 11.54 11.57
N VAL A 222 5.71 11.53 10.43
CA VAL A 222 5.31 10.71 9.30
C VAL A 222 5.38 9.21 9.63
N ASP A 223 4.37 8.46 9.25
CA ASP A 223 4.44 7.01 9.35
C ASP A 223 5.41 6.44 8.31
N ILE A 224 6.31 5.55 8.77
CA ILE A 224 7.21 4.80 7.88
C ILE A 224 6.81 3.34 7.92
N SER A 225 6.45 2.79 6.76
CA SER A 225 5.91 1.44 6.65
C SER A 225 6.88 0.48 5.98
N TYR A 226 7.06 -0.70 6.59
CA TYR A 226 7.79 -1.82 6.00
C TYR A 226 6.89 -3.03 5.80
N SER A 227 6.94 -3.61 4.62
CA SER A 227 6.21 -4.83 4.28
C SER A 227 7.09 -6.08 4.43
N THR A 228 6.50 -7.24 4.24
CA THR A 228 7.17 -8.54 4.18
C THR A 228 8.11 -8.70 2.98
N ARG A 229 8.24 -7.68 2.14
CA ARG A 229 9.26 -7.59 1.09
C ARG A 229 10.68 -7.55 1.66
N GLU A 230 10.83 -7.00 2.88
CA GLU A 230 12.11 -6.96 3.58
C GLU A 230 12.31 -8.19 4.46
N ARG A 231 13.58 -8.63 4.62
CA ARG A 231 13.93 -9.83 5.39
C ARG A 231 13.63 -9.68 6.88
N ALA A 232 13.23 -10.78 7.51
CA ALA A 232 12.82 -10.86 8.91
C ALA A 232 13.77 -10.13 9.88
N ASN A 233 15.06 -10.49 9.87
CA ASN A 233 16.05 -9.90 10.77
C ASN A 233 16.20 -8.38 10.61
N PHE A 234 16.15 -7.87 9.36
CA PHE A 234 16.24 -6.45 9.10
C PHE A 234 14.98 -5.72 9.62
N ARG A 235 13.80 -6.28 9.38
CA ARG A 235 12.52 -5.72 9.85
C ARG A 235 12.47 -5.62 11.36
N ASP A 236 12.90 -6.68 12.08
CA ASP A 236 12.88 -6.73 13.54
C ASP A 236 13.72 -5.59 14.13
N HIS A 237 14.94 -5.38 13.65
CA HIS A 237 15.78 -4.27 14.10
C HIS A 237 15.20 -2.91 13.74
N MET A 238 14.68 -2.75 12.54
CA MET A 238 14.12 -1.48 12.10
C MET A 238 12.84 -1.07 12.85
N ALA A 239 12.10 -2.03 13.41
CA ALA A 239 10.96 -1.76 14.28
C ALA A 239 11.32 -0.95 15.54
N THR A 240 12.55 -1.09 16.04
CA THR A 240 13.06 -0.32 17.18
C THR A 240 13.74 1.00 16.79
N LEU A 241 13.95 1.24 15.49
CA LEU A 241 14.82 2.28 14.97
C LEU A 241 14.12 3.33 14.07
N GLY A 242 12.80 3.32 14.00
CA GLY A 242 12.09 4.38 13.30
C GLY A 242 10.97 3.95 12.36
N VAL A 243 10.78 2.66 12.12
CA VAL A 243 9.60 2.14 11.43
C VAL A 243 8.40 2.17 12.38
N THR A 244 7.25 2.63 11.89
CA THR A 244 6.03 2.76 12.70
C THR A 244 4.96 1.75 12.33
N THR A 245 4.99 1.23 11.11
CA THR A 245 3.96 0.34 10.59
C THR A 245 4.58 -0.85 9.86
N MET A 246 4.09 -2.05 10.13
CA MET A 246 4.60 -3.28 9.50
C MET A 246 3.45 -4.21 9.11
N SER A 247 3.59 -4.90 7.97
CA SER A 247 2.71 -6.01 7.63
C SER A 247 3.22 -7.33 8.22
N ALA A 248 2.34 -8.30 8.43
CA ALA A 248 2.70 -9.66 8.82
C ALA A 248 1.78 -10.68 8.15
N GLY A 249 2.31 -11.87 7.86
CA GLY A 249 1.56 -12.95 7.22
C GLY A 249 1.04 -12.59 5.83
N SER A 250 1.74 -11.68 5.11
CA SER A 250 1.25 -11.17 3.83
C SER A 250 1.23 -12.23 2.75
N ARG A 251 0.16 -12.20 1.95
CA ARG A 251 0.01 -12.91 0.69
C ARG A 251 -0.11 -11.87 -0.42
N THR A 252 0.57 -12.08 -1.56
CA THR A 252 0.63 -11.10 -2.66
C THR A 252 -0.10 -11.58 -3.92
N GLU A 253 -0.77 -12.70 -3.82
CA GLU A 253 -1.70 -13.28 -4.79
C GLU A 253 -3.16 -12.96 -4.42
N PRO A 254 -4.07 -12.82 -5.40
CA PRO A 254 -5.48 -12.62 -5.13
C PRO A 254 -6.10 -13.83 -4.45
N GLY A 255 -6.73 -13.60 -3.29
CA GLY A 255 -7.40 -14.66 -2.55
C GLY A 255 -6.44 -15.66 -1.90
N GLY A 256 -5.22 -15.23 -1.55
CA GLY A 256 -4.15 -16.11 -1.06
C GLY A 256 -4.34 -16.62 0.37
N TYR A 257 -5.31 -16.13 1.13
CA TYR A 257 -5.52 -16.59 2.51
C TYR A 257 -6.46 -17.80 2.61
N ALA A 258 -7.41 -17.95 1.68
CA ALA A 258 -8.39 -19.03 1.72
C ALA A 258 -8.74 -19.60 0.36
N CYS A 259 -8.90 -18.75 -0.67
CA CYS A 259 -9.53 -19.17 -1.94
C CYS A 259 -8.51 -19.71 -2.94
N TYR A 260 -7.34 -19.09 -3.06
CA TYR A 260 -6.37 -19.36 -4.12
C TYR A 260 -4.91 -19.29 -3.62
N PRO A 261 -4.53 -20.08 -2.61
CA PRO A 261 -3.18 -20.01 -1.97
C PRO A 261 -2.03 -20.40 -2.91
N GLU A 262 -2.33 -21.02 -4.06
CA GLU A 262 -1.34 -21.40 -5.08
C GLU A 262 -1.34 -20.46 -6.30
N ALA A 263 -2.01 -19.29 -6.21
CA ALA A 263 -2.02 -18.33 -7.30
C ALA A 263 -0.67 -17.61 -7.40
N LEU A 264 -0.38 -17.05 -8.59
CA LEU A 264 0.88 -16.36 -8.85
C LEU A 264 0.97 -15.08 -8.01
N GLU A 265 2.04 -14.95 -7.27
CA GLU A 265 2.37 -13.77 -6.46
C GLU A 265 2.72 -12.55 -7.33
N GLN A 266 2.46 -11.35 -6.82
CA GLN A 266 2.91 -10.11 -7.48
C GLN A 266 4.43 -9.97 -7.43
N PHE A 267 5.03 -10.39 -6.32
CA PHE A 267 6.46 -10.42 -6.04
C PHE A 267 6.74 -11.39 -4.87
N GLU A 268 7.97 -11.85 -4.79
CA GLU A 268 8.41 -12.77 -3.73
C GLU A 268 8.34 -12.13 -2.33
N VAL A 269 7.80 -12.89 -1.36
CA VAL A 269 7.75 -12.51 0.05
C VAL A 269 9.03 -12.97 0.74
N SER A 270 9.85 -12.00 1.21
CA SER A 270 11.14 -12.29 1.86
C SER A 270 11.03 -12.63 3.36
N ASP A 271 9.91 -12.27 4.00
CA ASP A 271 9.61 -12.64 5.38
C ASP A 271 8.34 -13.49 5.43
N PRO A 272 8.48 -14.82 5.37
CA PRO A 272 7.35 -15.75 5.32
C PRO A 272 6.79 -16.11 6.70
N ARG A 273 7.27 -15.49 7.78
CA ARG A 273 6.83 -15.78 9.13
C ARG A 273 5.34 -15.58 9.31
N THR A 274 4.76 -16.42 10.17
CA THR A 274 3.38 -16.26 10.62
C THR A 274 3.18 -14.94 11.39
N VAL A 275 1.94 -14.54 11.54
CA VAL A 275 1.56 -13.33 12.31
C VAL A 275 2.06 -13.41 13.75
N GLU A 276 1.93 -14.58 14.39
CA GLU A 276 2.37 -14.83 15.75
C GLU A 276 3.90 -14.76 15.89
N GLU A 277 4.65 -15.38 14.97
CA GLU A 277 6.12 -15.32 14.96
C GLU A 277 6.66 -13.90 14.83
N VAL A 278 6.02 -13.06 14.00
CA VAL A 278 6.37 -11.64 13.86
C VAL A 278 6.05 -10.89 15.16
N ALA A 279 4.85 -11.10 15.72
CA ALA A 279 4.44 -10.45 16.97
C ALA A 279 5.39 -10.81 18.13
N ASP A 280 5.77 -12.07 18.25
CA ASP A 280 6.70 -12.53 19.28
C ASP A 280 8.12 -12.01 19.06
N ALA A 281 8.58 -11.90 17.82
CA ALA A 281 9.86 -11.27 17.52
C ALA A 281 9.88 -9.81 17.96
N LEU A 282 8.82 -9.03 17.68
CA LEU A 282 8.69 -7.65 18.12
C LEU A 282 8.68 -7.53 19.66
N ARG A 283 7.93 -8.37 20.35
CA ARG A 283 7.91 -8.39 21.84
C ARG A 283 9.28 -8.70 22.42
N ARG A 284 10.03 -9.65 21.83
CA ARG A 284 11.42 -9.94 22.27
C ARG A 284 12.34 -8.73 22.07
N MET A 285 12.07 -7.88 21.09
CA MET A 285 12.80 -6.63 20.84
C MET A 285 12.31 -5.47 21.74
N GLY A 286 11.35 -5.71 22.63
CA GLY A 286 10.78 -4.69 23.51
C GLY A 286 9.73 -3.79 22.85
N VAL A 287 9.18 -4.21 21.71
CA VAL A 287 8.14 -3.48 20.97
C VAL A 287 6.82 -4.24 21.06
N GLU A 288 5.76 -3.59 21.55
CA GLU A 288 4.42 -4.17 21.56
C GLU A 288 3.74 -3.97 20.21
N PRO A 289 3.32 -5.03 19.52
CA PRO A 289 2.58 -4.92 18.26
C PRO A 289 1.16 -4.38 18.52
N VAL A 290 0.83 -3.25 17.89
CA VAL A 290 -0.50 -2.64 17.95
C VAL A 290 -1.32 -3.10 16.75
N TRP A 291 -2.50 -3.66 17.02
CA TRP A 291 -3.39 -4.21 15.98
C TRP A 291 -4.49 -3.25 15.55
N LYS A 292 -4.86 -2.32 16.46
CA LYS A 292 -5.85 -1.27 16.22
C LYS A 292 -5.25 0.08 16.61
N ASP A 293 -4.94 0.91 15.65
CA ASP A 293 -4.33 2.23 15.81
C ASP A 293 -5.26 3.37 15.36
N TRP A 294 -6.44 3.04 14.85
CA TRP A 294 -7.45 4.00 14.43
C TRP A 294 -8.87 3.47 14.66
N ASP A 295 -9.79 4.39 14.96
CA ASP A 295 -11.22 4.10 15.13
C ASP A 295 -12.06 5.28 14.62
N GLY A 296 -13.10 5.02 13.83
CA GLY A 296 -13.99 6.04 13.28
C GLY A 296 -14.74 6.89 14.31
N SER A 297 -14.77 6.45 15.58
CA SER A 297 -15.32 7.25 16.68
C SER A 297 -14.50 8.52 16.98
N PHE A 298 -13.23 8.55 16.60
CA PHE A 298 -12.38 9.75 16.70
C PHE A 298 -12.65 10.76 15.57
N ASP A 299 -13.38 10.39 14.53
CA ASP A 299 -13.74 11.29 13.44
C ASP A 299 -14.99 12.11 13.79
N HIS A 300 -14.82 13.10 14.66
CA HIS A 300 -15.91 13.99 15.08
C HIS A 300 -16.53 14.78 13.93
N VAL A 301 -15.82 14.98 12.84
CA VAL A 301 -16.29 15.75 11.66
C VAL A 301 -17.42 15.02 10.94
N LYS A 302 -17.35 13.69 10.82
CA LYS A 302 -18.43 12.89 10.22
C LYS A 302 -19.73 12.94 11.03
N LYS A 303 -19.64 12.99 12.37
CA LYS A 303 -20.81 13.10 13.22
C LYS A 303 -21.48 14.47 13.14
N MET A 304 -20.71 15.55 13.03
CA MET A 304 -21.27 16.90 12.91
C MET A 304 -21.95 17.13 11.54
N MET A 305 -21.40 16.58 10.46
CA MET A 305 -22.03 16.67 9.12
C MET A 305 -23.30 15.82 9.01
N ALA A 306 -23.40 14.72 9.74
CA ALA A 306 -24.62 13.89 9.77
C ALA A 306 -25.73 14.46 10.66
N GLN A 307 -25.44 15.42 11.54
CA GLN A 307 -26.39 16.07 12.44
C GLN A 307 -26.83 17.47 11.97
N GLY A 308 -26.20 17.99 10.92
CA GLY A 308 -26.46 19.34 10.39
C GLY A 308 -27.09 19.38 9.00
N ALA A 309 -27.67 18.28 8.54
CA ALA A 309 -28.45 18.21 7.29
C ALA A 309 -29.93 18.02 7.58
#